data_3e18818951de1d4163a047e404d007a8
#
_entry.id   3e18818951de1d4163a047e404d007a8
#
_cell.length_a   1.000
_cell.length_b   1.000
_cell.length_c   1.000
_cell.angle_alpha   90.00
_cell.angle_beta   90.00
_cell.angle_gamma   90.00
#
_symmetry.space_group_name_H-M   'P 1'
#
loop_
_entity.id
_entity.type
_entity.pdbx_description
1 polymer ?
#
loop_
_entity_poly.entity_id
_entity_poly.type
_entity_poly.pdbx_seq_one_letter_code
_entity_poly.pdbx_strand_id
1 'polypeptide(L)'
;LWTRFQSMQEELAQNVEELEDSKQKLEQTVTDLQVAKQKERRLVELGNTVAEFGHDIRNANGSISSFANLLLKMLDKDRIKAIEVVQALTYIRRIKNSSNNVTGLTTDILDFAAGRMEIRPEIYQLDEFQEQIESQLGFIDELLLHYRVPAGQPVFLLRIDGRKIIRVIVNLVKNAWEKFQDFPETKDDKPAFIEVRFIPQNMRELKIQIVDNGGPIPDSILTNLFQSYQTEGKEMGTGL
;
A
#
# COMPACT_ATOMS: atom_id res chain seq x y z
N LEU A 1 70.13 4.23 31.14
CA LEU A 1 68.80 3.63 31.47
C LEU A 1 67.70 4.68 31.37
N TRP A 2 67.84 5.86 31.95
CA TRP A 2 66.82 6.91 32.00
C TRP A 2 66.48 7.45 30.59
N THR A 3 67.47 7.69 29.75
CA THR A 3 67.30 8.16 28.36
C THR A 3 66.58 7.14 27.47
N ARG A 4 66.83 5.84 27.66
CA ARG A 4 66.08 4.79 26.96
C ARG A 4 64.61 4.70 27.40
N PHE A 5 64.33 4.93 28.65
CA PHE A 5 62.98 4.94 29.20
C PHE A 5 62.20 6.15 28.65
N GLN A 6 62.76 7.33 28.57
CA GLN A 6 62.13 8.50 27.98
C GLN A 6 61.81 8.28 26.50
N SER A 7 62.80 7.79 25.71
CA SER A 7 62.58 7.48 24.29
C SER A 7 61.47 6.47 24.06
N MET A 8 61.33 5.44 24.92
CA MET A 8 60.30 4.43 24.84
C MET A 8 58.90 4.99 25.23
N GLN A 9 58.86 5.97 26.15
CA GLN A 9 57.60 6.66 26.48
C GLN A 9 57.14 7.59 25.32
N GLU A 10 58.03 8.28 24.67
CA GLU A 10 57.72 9.12 23.51
C GLU A 10 57.23 8.25 22.33
N GLU A 11 57.90 7.16 22.05
CA GLU A 11 57.48 6.21 21.02
C GLU A 11 56.09 5.58 21.31
N LEU A 12 55.87 5.24 22.58
CA LEU A 12 54.56 4.71 23.00
C LEU A 12 53.45 5.75 22.85
N ALA A 13 53.71 7.00 23.24
CA ALA A 13 52.75 8.09 23.08
C ALA A 13 52.40 8.35 21.63
N GLN A 14 53.39 8.33 20.74
CA GLN A 14 53.20 8.48 19.29
C GLN A 14 52.36 7.30 18.71
N ASN A 15 52.71 6.09 19.09
CA ASN A 15 51.95 4.90 18.65
C ASN A 15 50.50 4.93 19.11
N VAL A 16 50.21 5.41 20.32
CA VAL A 16 48.87 5.56 20.86
C VAL A 16 48.10 6.61 20.04
N GLU A 17 48.71 7.75 19.73
CA GLU A 17 48.06 8.79 18.91
C GLU A 17 47.76 8.30 17.49
N GLU A 18 48.70 7.60 16.84
CA GLU A 18 48.49 7.00 15.53
C GLU A 18 47.38 5.93 15.54
N LEU A 19 47.27 5.16 16.63
CA LEU A 19 46.25 4.15 16.80
C LEU A 19 44.84 4.77 16.98
N GLU A 20 44.76 5.83 17.76
CA GLU A 20 43.53 6.60 17.97
C GLU A 20 43.03 7.23 16.65
N ASP A 21 43.92 7.83 15.87
CA ASP A 21 43.61 8.41 14.54
C ASP A 21 43.13 7.30 13.55
N SER A 22 43.84 6.19 13.54
CA SER A 22 43.44 5.02 12.71
C SER A 22 42.08 4.45 13.13
N LYS A 23 41.80 4.38 14.43
CA LYS A 23 40.52 3.95 14.95
C LYS A 23 39.43 4.91 14.54
N GLN A 24 39.61 6.20 14.65
CA GLN A 24 38.60 7.19 14.24
C GLN A 24 38.32 7.12 12.75
N LYS A 25 39.34 6.96 11.90
CA LYS A 25 39.19 6.77 10.45
C LYS A 25 38.40 5.49 10.12
N LEU A 26 38.67 4.40 10.87
CA LEU A 26 37.96 3.13 10.70
C LEU A 26 36.47 3.27 11.08
N GLU A 27 36.17 3.90 12.20
CA GLU A 27 34.79 4.17 12.64
C GLU A 27 34.02 5.00 11.61
N GLN A 28 34.66 6.04 11.04
CA GLN A 28 34.07 6.83 9.97
C GLN A 28 33.79 5.97 8.73
N THR A 29 34.78 5.17 8.30
CA THR A 29 34.65 4.29 7.14
C THR A 29 33.53 3.26 7.32
N VAL A 30 33.40 2.69 8.51
CA VAL A 30 32.30 1.75 8.84
C VAL A 30 30.94 2.44 8.73
N THR A 31 30.84 3.68 9.23
CA THR A 31 29.60 4.46 9.15
C THR A 31 29.24 4.75 7.69
N ASP A 32 30.22 5.18 6.88
CA ASP A 32 30.02 5.49 5.46
C ASP A 32 29.61 4.24 4.66
N LEU A 33 30.24 3.08 4.96
CA LEU A 33 29.87 1.80 4.36
C LEU A 33 28.45 1.36 4.75
N GLN A 34 28.05 1.57 5.99
CA GLN A 34 26.66 1.27 6.42
C GLN A 34 25.65 2.13 5.67
N VAL A 35 25.90 3.41 5.51
CA VAL A 35 25.06 4.33 4.74
C VAL A 35 25.00 3.91 3.26
N ALA A 36 26.15 3.59 2.66
CA ALA A 36 26.20 3.12 1.27
C ALA A 36 25.44 1.82 1.07
N LYS A 37 25.60 0.83 1.95
CA LYS A 37 24.88 -0.44 1.92
C LYS A 37 23.38 -0.27 2.09
N GLN A 38 22.94 0.68 2.93
CA GLN A 38 21.53 0.98 3.10
C GLN A 38 20.94 1.62 1.84
N LYS A 39 21.69 2.51 1.16
CA LYS A 39 21.29 3.08 -0.14
C LYS A 39 21.18 2.01 -1.22
N GLU A 40 22.15 1.10 -1.29
CA GLU A 40 22.14 -0.03 -2.24
C GLU A 40 20.92 -0.91 -2.04
N ARG A 41 20.62 -1.33 -0.80
CA ARG A 41 19.41 -2.11 -0.48
C ARG A 41 18.14 -1.39 -0.94
N ARG A 42 18.01 -0.09 -0.66
CA ARG A 42 16.85 0.69 -1.12
C ARG A 42 16.75 0.74 -2.64
N LEU A 43 17.86 0.83 -3.36
CA LEU A 43 17.85 0.81 -4.82
C LEU A 43 17.43 -0.55 -5.39
N VAL A 44 17.84 -1.64 -4.77
CA VAL A 44 17.40 -2.99 -5.16
C VAL A 44 15.92 -3.18 -4.88
N GLU A 45 15.44 -2.79 -3.71
CA GLU A 45 14.01 -2.80 -3.36
C GLU A 45 13.20 -1.94 -4.32
N LEU A 46 13.68 -0.74 -4.64
CA LEU A 46 13.06 0.14 -5.62
C LEU A 46 13.00 -0.51 -7.01
N GLY A 47 14.08 -1.14 -7.45
CA GLY A 47 14.14 -1.82 -8.74
C GLY A 47 13.08 -2.92 -8.88
N ASN A 48 12.93 -3.75 -7.86
CA ASN A 48 11.93 -4.80 -7.81
C ASN A 48 10.51 -4.20 -7.78
N THR A 49 10.28 -3.22 -6.93
CA THR A 49 9.00 -2.52 -6.79
C THR A 49 8.57 -1.86 -8.10
N VAL A 50 9.49 -1.18 -8.81
CA VAL A 50 9.22 -0.55 -10.12
C VAL A 50 8.83 -1.57 -11.18
N ALA A 51 9.40 -2.77 -11.16
CA ALA A 51 9.05 -3.82 -12.12
C ALA A 51 7.58 -4.27 -11.95
N GLU A 52 7.12 -4.44 -10.70
CA GLU A 52 5.74 -4.80 -10.39
C GLU A 52 4.75 -3.67 -10.69
N PHE A 53 5.06 -2.46 -10.27
CA PHE A 53 4.25 -1.30 -10.64
C PHE A 53 4.15 -1.13 -12.16
N GLY A 54 5.22 -1.45 -12.89
CA GLY A 54 5.21 -1.46 -14.35
C GLY A 54 4.19 -2.45 -14.92
N HIS A 55 3.97 -3.57 -14.25
CA HIS A 55 2.94 -4.55 -14.59
C HIS A 55 1.54 -4.00 -14.29
N ASP A 56 1.31 -3.45 -13.12
CA ASP A 56 0.00 -2.90 -12.71
C ASP A 56 -0.41 -1.69 -13.54
N ILE A 57 0.54 -0.81 -13.85
CA ILE A 57 0.32 0.30 -14.78
C ILE A 57 -0.07 -0.21 -16.17
N ARG A 58 0.58 -1.27 -16.69
CA ARG A 58 0.22 -1.86 -17.97
C ARG A 58 -1.18 -2.46 -17.95
N ASN A 59 -1.56 -3.15 -16.86
CA ASN A 59 -2.90 -3.73 -16.71
C ASN A 59 -3.98 -2.64 -16.65
N ALA A 60 -3.76 -1.59 -15.87
CA ALA A 60 -4.68 -0.46 -15.80
C ALA A 60 -4.79 0.27 -17.15
N ASN A 61 -3.70 0.47 -17.87
CA ASN A 61 -3.68 1.04 -19.20
C ASN A 61 -4.38 0.12 -20.22
N GLY A 62 -4.20 -1.19 -20.12
CA GLY A 62 -4.92 -2.18 -20.93
C GLY A 62 -6.42 -2.08 -20.74
N SER A 63 -6.87 -1.95 -19.50
CA SER A 63 -8.29 -1.75 -19.16
C SER A 63 -8.83 -0.43 -19.71
N ILE A 64 -8.10 0.68 -19.55
CA ILE A 64 -8.45 1.98 -20.13
C ILE A 64 -8.64 1.85 -21.64
N SER A 65 -7.66 1.28 -22.33
CA SER A 65 -7.69 1.11 -23.79
C SER A 65 -8.84 0.21 -24.25
N SER A 66 -9.10 -0.87 -23.51
CA SER A 66 -10.20 -1.80 -23.83
C SER A 66 -11.55 -1.11 -23.72
N PHE A 67 -11.83 -0.42 -22.61
CA PHE A 67 -13.10 0.29 -22.43
C PHE A 67 -13.25 1.48 -23.36
N ALA A 68 -12.18 2.19 -23.68
CA ALA A 68 -12.19 3.25 -24.68
C ALA A 68 -12.57 2.71 -26.07
N ASN A 69 -12.00 1.57 -26.48
CA ASN A 69 -12.33 0.91 -27.74
C ASN A 69 -13.79 0.42 -27.78
N LEU A 70 -14.33 -0.08 -26.66
CA LEU A 70 -15.73 -0.46 -26.56
C LEU A 70 -16.64 0.76 -26.72
N LEU A 71 -16.30 1.88 -26.08
CA LEU A 71 -17.02 3.15 -26.24
C LEU A 71 -16.99 3.65 -27.69
N LEU A 72 -15.84 3.64 -28.33
CA LEU A 72 -15.71 4.03 -29.74
C LEU A 72 -16.62 3.18 -30.63
N LYS A 73 -16.61 1.84 -30.46
CA LYS A 73 -17.50 0.94 -31.20
C LYS A 73 -18.98 1.18 -30.94
N MET A 74 -19.35 1.65 -29.74
CA MET A 74 -20.73 1.99 -29.41
C MET A 74 -21.16 3.31 -30.06
N LEU A 75 -20.26 4.29 -30.08
CA LEU A 75 -20.51 5.63 -30.63
C LEU A 75 -20.48 5.67 -32.15
N ASP A 76 -19.86 4.69 -32.81
CA ASP A 76 -19.78 4.57 -34.28
C ASP A 76 -21.09 4.03 -34.92
N LYS A 77 -22.18 3.95 -34.16
CA LYS A 77 -23.48 3.52 -34.60
C LYS A 77 -24.38 4.70 -34.94
N ASP A 78 -25.13 4.59 -36.01
CA ASP A 78 -26.10 5.61 -36.46
C ASP A 78 -27.22 5.95 -35.45
N ARG A 79 -27.51 5.02 -34.52
CA ARG A 79 -28.50 5.21 -33.44
C ARG A 79 -28.03 4.55 -32.15
N ILE A 80 -27.94 5.32 -31.10
CA ILE A 80 -27.58 4.85 -29.75
C ILE A 80 -28.89 4.59 -28.97
N LYS A 81 -29.09 3.38 -28.45
CA LYS A 81 -30.21 3.03 -27.57
C LYS A 81 -29.97 3.51 -26.16
N ALA A 82 -31.05 3.76 -25.40
CA ALA A 82 -30.96 4.19 -23.99
C ALA A 82 -30.11 3.23 -23.12
N ILE A 83 -30.22 1.92 -23.35
CA ILE A 83 -29.41 0.90 -22.65
C ILE A 83 -27.91 1.07 -22.95
N GLU A 84 -27.56 1.46 -24.18
CA GLU A 84 -26.18 1.67 -24.60
C GLU A 84 -25.58 2.93 -23.93
N VAL A 85 -26.38 3.93 -23.62
CA VAL A 85 -25.96 5.12 -22.85
C VAL A 85 -25.54 4.72 -21.43
N VAL A 86 -26.32 3.86 -20.77
CA VAL A 86 -26.00 3.34 -19.43
C VAL A 86 -24.70 2.54 -19.47
N GLN A 87 -24.51 1.70 -20.47
CA GLN A 87 -23.25 0.96 -20.66
C GLN A 87 -22.07 1.88 -20.92
N ALA A 88 -22.25 2.92 -21.75
CA ALA A 88 -21.21 3.91 -22.01
C ALA A 88 -20.78 4.63 -20.73
N LEU A 89 -21.73 5.05 -19.90
CA LEU A 89 -21.43 5.64 -18.59
C LEU A 89 -20.65 4.68 -17.69
N THR A 90 -20.98 3.39 -17.71
CA THR A 90 -20.24 2.37 -16.96
C THR A 90 -18.80 2.26 -17.45
N TYR A 91 -18.57 2.24 -18.77
CA TYR A 91 -17.22 2.21 -19.32
C TYR A 91 -16.42 3.48 -19.00
N ILE A 92 -17.04 4.65 -19.04
CA ILE A 92 -16.40 5.91 -18.65
C ILE A 92 -15.98 5.87 -17.17
N ARG A 93 -16.85 5.38 -16.28
CA ARG A 93 -16.50 5.20 -14.85
C ARG A 93 -15.33 4.26 -14.67
N ARG A 94 -15.30 3.13 -15.36
CA ARG A 94 -14.20 2.17 -15.30
C ARG A 94 -12.88 2.75 -15.81
N ILE A 95 -12.91 3.51 -16.91
CA ILE A 95 -11.74 4.25 -17.41
C ILE A 95 -11.23 5.22 -16.36
N LYS A 96 -12.13 6.03 -15.78
CA LYS A 96 -11.78 6.98 -14.71
C LYS A 96 -11.13 6.30 -13.51
N ASN A 97 -11.70 5.19 -13.05
CA ASN A 97 -11.17 4.43 -11.92
C ASN A 97 -9.79 3.84 -12.23
N SER A 98 -9.61 3.25 -13.42
CA SER A 98 -8.30 2.73 -13.84
C SER A 98 -7.25 3.84 -13.99
N SER A 99 -7.63 5.01 -14.49
CA SER A 99 -6.75 6.19 -14.56
C SER A 99 -6.35 6.70 -13.17
N ASN A 100 -7.28 6.75 -12.24
CA ASN A 100 -7.00 7.11 -10.84
C ASN A 100 -6.04 6.11 -10.17
N ASN A 101 -6.20 4.81 -10.44
CA ASN A 101 -5.28 3.78 -9.96
C ASN A 101 -3.85 4.00 -10.49
N VAL A 102 -3.68 4.27 -11.78
CA VAL A 102 -2.35 4.59 -12.36
C VAL A 102 -1.74 5.80 -11.68
N THR A 103 -2.51 6.85 -11.47
CA THR A 103 -2.04 8.06 -10.78
C THR A 103 -1.61 7.75 -9.35
N GLY A 104 -2.39 6.96 -8.61
CA GLY A 104 -2.06 6.50 -7.26
C GLY A 104 -0.75 5.72 -7.23
N LEU A 105 -0.61 4.69 -8.07
CA LEU A 105 0.60 3.87 -8.18
C LEU A 105 1.84 4.72 -8.53
N THR A 106 1.70 5.66 -9.47
CA THR A 106 2.81 6.55 -9.86
C THR A 106 3.24 7.44 -8.68
N THR A 107 2.29 7.97 -7.93
CA THR A 107 2.58 8.80 -6.73
C THR A 107 3.34 7.98 -5.69
N ASP A 108 2.94 6.73 -5.46
CA ASP A 108 3.61 5.88 -4.48
C ASP A 108 5.04 5.51 -4.88
N ILE A 109 5.27 5.22 -6.16
CA ILE A 109 6.62 4.98 -6.67
C ILE A 109 7.49 6.22 -6.39
N LEU A 110 6.97 7.41 -6.70
CA LEU A 110 7.70 8.66 -6.49
C LEU A 110 7.96 8.93 -5.01
N ASP A 111 6.99 8.70 -4.13
CA ASP A 111 7.13 8.88 -2.70
C ASP A 111 8.12 7.86 -2.10
N PHE A 112 8.05 6.60 -2.53
CA PHE A 112 8.98 5.55 -2.13
C PHE A 112 10.41 5.85 -2.62
N ALA A 113 10.58 6.19 -3.89
CA ALA A 113 11.87 6.53 -4.49
C ALA A 113 12.53 7.75 -3.83
N ALA A 114 11.71 8.74 -3.47
CA ALA A 114 12.18 9.95 -2.79
C ALA A 114 12.44 9.75 -1.29
N GLY A 115 12.14 8.57 -0.72
CA GLY A 115 12.18 8.31 0.71
C GLY A 115 11.19 9.19 1.50
N ARG A 116 10.22 9.74 0.83
CA ARG A 116 9.20 10.64 1.40
C ARG A 116 7.98 9.84 1.87
N MET A 117 8.16 9.05 2.92
CA MET A 117 7.03 8.49 3.66
C MET A 117 6.47 9.52 4.66
N GLU A 118 6.28 10.76 4.21
CA GLU A 118 5.73 11.80 5.06
C GLU A 118 4.26 11.49 5.35
N ILE A 119 3.92 11.37 6.64
CA ILE A 119 2.55 11.24 7.09
C ILE A 119 1.98 12.65 7.23
N ARG A 120 0.88 12.94 6.51
CA ARG A 120 0.20 14.24 6.54
C ARG A 120 -1.17 14.08 7.20
N PRO A 121 -1.25 14.19 8.54
CA PRO A 121 -2.51 14.03 9.24
C PRO A 121 -3.41 15.25 9.03
N GLU A 122 -4.63 14.97 8.60
CA GLU A 122 -5.73 15.92 8.47
C GLU A 122 -6.84 15.49 9.43
N ILE A 123 -7.81 16.39 9.70
CA ILE A 123 -8.95 16.09 10.55
C ILE A 123 -10.11 15.67 9.66
N TYR A 124 -10.65 14.49 9.92
CA TYR A 124 -11.83 13.94 9.26
C TYR A 124 -12.95 13.72 10.28
N GLN A 125 -14.19 13.97 9.90
CA GLN A 125 -15.34 13.36 10.58
C GLN A 125 -15.45 11.90 10.14
N LEU A 126 -15.88 11.01 11.03
CA LEU A 126 -15.94 9.57 10.74
C LEU A 126 -16.90 9.25 9.58
N ASP A 127 -18.03 9.94 9.51
CA ASP A 127 -19.02 9.82 8.43
C ASP A 127 -18.44 10.26 7.07
N GLU A 128 -17.81 11.43 7.00
CA GLU A 128 -17.12 11.90 5.79
C GLU A 128 -16.00 10.92 5.35
N PHE A 129 -15.28 10.38 6.31
CA PHE A 129 -14.23 9.40 6.05
C PHE A 129 -14.80 8.09 5.49
N GLN A 130 -15.94 7.64 6.03
CA GLN A 130 -16.66 6.47 5.52
C GLN A 130 -17.15 6.72 4.09
N GLU A 131 -17.81 7.85 3.80
CA GLU A 131 -18.28 8.20 2.46
C GLU A 131 -17.16 8.18 1.42
N GLN A 132 -15.96 8.63 1.78
CA GLN A 132 -14.81 8.56 0.89
C GLN A 132 -14.37 7.11 0.59
N ILE A 133 -14.43 6.21 1.58
CA ILE A 133 -14.17 4.78 1.40
C ILE A 133 -15.23 4.17 0.48
N GLU A 134 -16.50 4.41 0.74
CA GLU A 134 -17.63 3.92 -0.06
C GLU A 134 -17.53 4.38 -1.51
N SER A 135 -17.19 5.63 -1.74
CA SER A 135 -16.97 6.18 -3.09
C SER A 135 -15.90 5.42 -3.87
N GLN A 136 -14.85 4.92 -3.21
CA GLN A 136 -13.79 4.15 -3.87
C GLN A 136 -14.14 2.67 -4.05
N LEU A 137 -15.01 2.14 -3.21
CA LEU A 137 -15.46 0.73 -3.22
C LEU A 137 -16.79 0.52 -3.95
N GLY A 138 -17.39 1.55 -4.52
CA GLY A 138 -18.69 1.51 -5.20
C GLY A 138 -18.76 0.61 -6.45
N PHE A 139 -17.69 -0.13 -6.76
CA PHE A 139 -17.70 -1.20 -7.77
C PHE A 139 -18.05 -2.57 -7.18
N ILE A 140 -18.09 -2.69 -5.84
CA ILE A 140 -18.47 -3.92 -5.12
C ILE A 140 -19.97 -3.87 -4.88
N ASP A 141 -20.64 -5.02 -5.05
CA ASP A 141 -22.07 -5.15 -4.81
C ASP A 141 -22.40 -4.82 -3.34
N GLU A 142 -23.43 -4.00 -3.12
CA GLU A 142 -23.92 -3.62 -1.79
C GLU A 142 -24.39 -4.81 -0.96
N LEU A 143 -24.81 -5.91 -1.59
CA LEU A 143 -25.15 -7.15 -0.91
C LEU A 143 -23.92 -7.88 -0.33
N LEU A 144 -22.75 -7.62 -0.89
CA LEU A 144 -21.49 -8.21 -0.45
C LEU A 144 -20.77 -7.34 0.58
N LEU A 145 -20.78 -6.02 0.41
CA LEU A 145 -20.01 -5.08 1.22
C LEU A 145 -20.90 -4.35 2.22
N HIS A 146 -20.60 -4.51 3.49
CA HIS A 146 -21.32 -3.90 4.60
C HIS A 146 -20.43 -2.99 5.43
N TYR A 147 -21.04 -1.94 5.99
CA TYR A 147 -20.37 -1.04 6.92
C TYR A 147 -21.03 -1.08 8.29
N ARG A 148 -20.24 -1.15 9.34
CA ARG A 148 -20.73 -1.06 10.71
C ARG A 148 -20.12 0.14 11.42
N VAL A 149 -20.92 1.13 11.66
CA VAL A 149 -20.57 2.34 12.40
C VAL A 149 -21.36 2.36 13.71
N PRO A 150 -20.77 2.81 14.82
CA PRO A 150 -21.48 2.93 16.08
C PRO A 150 -22.66 3.89 15.98
N ALA A 151 -23.87 3.43 16.27
CA ALA A 151 -25.06 4.29 16.32
C ALA A 151 -25.05 5.17 17.57
N GLY A 152 -25.46 6.45 17.42
CA GLY A 152 -25.66 7.36 18.57
C GLY A 152 -24.39 7.86 19.25
N GLN A 153 -23.23 7.71 18.62
CA GLN A 153 -21.97 8.25 19.15
C GLN A 153 -21.83 9.76 18.81
N PRO A 154 -21.14 10.52 19.68
CA PRO A 154 -20.76 11.89 19.33
C PRO A 154 -19.88 11.89 18.07
N VAL A 155 -19.87 13.01 17.36
CA VAL A 155 -19.02 13.18 16.16
C VAL A 155 -17.59 12.78 16.47
N PHE A 156 -17.12 11.68 15.84
CA PHE A 156 -15.75 11.24 15.96
C PHE A 156 -14.87 12.02 15.01
N LEU A 157 -13.91 12.77 15.56
CA LEU A 157 -12.88 13.47 14.80
C LEU A 157 -11.63 12.61 14.75
N LEU A 158 -11.21 12.26 13.55
CA LEU A 158 -10.01 11.44 13.28
C LEU A 158 -8.89 12.35 12.80
N ARG A 159 -7.77 12.37 13.50
CA ARG A 159 -6.54 13.02 13.01
C ARG A 159 -5.64 11.99 12.37
N ILE A 160 -5.79 11.80 11.08
CA ILE A 160 -5.14 10.73 10.30
C ILE A 160 -4.68 11.24 8.94
N ASP A 161 -3.73 10.54 8.33
CA ASP A 161 -3.51 10.66 6.88
C ASP A 161 -4.60 9.84 6.17
N GLY A 162 -5.74 10.50 5.93
CA GLY A 162 -6.95 9.86 5.40
C GLY A 162 -6.69 9.14 4.09
N ARG A 163 -5.89 9.71 3.19
CA ARG A 163 -5.59 9.11 1.89
C ARG A 163 -4.87 7.78 2.03
N LYS A 164 -3.87 7.71 2.92
CA LYS A 164 -3.12 6.47 3.16
C LYS A 164 -3.98 5.40 3.83
N ILE A 165 -4.78 5.79 4.84
CA ILE A 165 -5.66 4.84 5.53
C ILE A 165 -6.77 4.33 4.62
N ILE A 166 -7.43 5.21 3.85
CA ILE A 166 -8.43 4.79 2.85
C ILE A 166 -7.83 3.77 1.88
N ARG A 167 -6.63 4.03 1.41
CA ARG A 167 -5.94 3.11 0.50
C ARG A 167 -5.68 1.74 1.12
N VAL A 168 -5.25 1.69 2.39
CA VAL A 168 -5.09 0.42 3.12
C VAL A 168 -6.41 -0.34 3.17
N ILE A 169 -7.51 0.35 3.54
CA ILE A 169 -8.84 -0.25 3.62
C ILE A 169 -9.29 -0.78 2.25
N VAL A 170 -9.16 0.04 1.20
CA VAL A 170 -9.52 -0.32 -0.17
C VAL A 170 -8.74 -1.54 -0.66
N ASN A 171 -7.44 -1.60 -0.40
CA ASN A 171 -6.61 -2.75 -0.77
C ASN A 171 -7.05 -4.03 -0.05
N LEU A 172 -7.31 -3.96 1.25
CA LEU A 172 -7.75 -5.13 2.03
C LEU A 172 -9.14 -5.62 1.58
N VAL A 173 -10.08 -4.70 1.39
CA VAL A 173 -11.43 -5.04 0.88
C VAL A 173 -11.36 -5.60 -0.54
N LYS A 174 -10.53 -5.04 -1.39
CA LYS A 174 -10.31 -5.53 -2.75
C LYS A 174 -9.73 -6.95 -2.75
N ASN A 175 -8.75 -7.22 -1.89
CA ASN A 175 -8.18 -8.57 -1.75
C ASN A 175 -9.25 -9.60 -1.32
N ALA A 176 -10.11 -9.24 -0.37
CA ALA A 176 -11.22 -10.09 0.04
C ALA A 176 -12.22 -10.30 -1.10
N TRP A 177 -12.58 -9.23 -1.83
CA TRP A 177 -13.49 -9.29 -2.97
C TRP A 177 -12.95 -10.15 -4.12
N GLU A 178 -11.69 -10.00 -4.49
CA GLU A 178 -11.05 -10.80 -5.53
C GLU A 178 -11.04 -12.29 -5.17
N LYS A 179 -10.84 -12.61 -3.89
CA LYS A 179 -10.89 -13.98 -3.40
C LYS A 179 -12.26 -14.62 -3.65
N PHE A 180 -13.35 -13.90 -3.46
CA PHE A 180 -14.69 -14.40 -3.77
C PHE A 180 -14.94 -14.56 -5.27
N GLN A 181 -14.29 -13.78 -6.13
CA GLN A 181 -14.38 -13.95 -7.58
C GLN A 181 -13.68 -15.24 -8.05
N ASP A 182 -12.52 -15.55 -7.46
CA ASP A 182 -11.71 -16.72 -7.81
C ASP A 182 -12.27 -17.99 -7.16
N PHE A 183 -12.81 -17.88 -5.93
CA PHE A 183 -13.33 -18.98 -5.12
C PHE A 183 -14.69 -18.60 -4.54
N PRO A 184 -15.79 -18.82 -5.28
CA PRO A 184 -17.13 -18.42 -4.83
C PRO A 184 -17.64 -19.23 -3.62
N GLU A 185 -16.96 -20.31 -3.26
CA GLU A 185 -17.29 -21.09 -2.08
C GLU A 185 -16.90 -20.32 -0.80
N THR A 186 -17.89 -20.13 0.06
CA THR A 186 -17.70 -19.49 1.36
C THR A 186 -17.55 -20.54 2.46
N LYS A 187 -16.85 -20.18 3.52
CA LYS A 187 -16.81 -20.99 4.73
C LYS A 187 -18.23 -21.10 5.32
N ASP A 188 -18.69 -22.29 5.64
CA ASP A 188 -19.98 -22.59 6.26
C ASP A 188 -21.23 -22.41 5.36
N ASP A 189 -21.13 -22.49 4.03
CA ASP A 189 -22.26 -22.35 3.08
C ASP A 189 -23.12 -21.07 3.29
N LYS A 190 -22.52 -20.03 3.88
CA LYS A 190 -23.18 -18.74 4.07
C LYS A 190 -22.98 -17.84 2.87
N PRO A 191 -23.88 -16.88 2.61
CA PRO A 191 -23.62 -15.85 1.60
C PRO A 191 -22.28 -15.17 1.83
N ALA A 192 -21.55 -14.89 0.75
CA ALA A 192 -20.31 -14.13 0.83
C ALA A 192 -20.59 -12.76 1.46
N PHE A 193 -19.71 -12.31 2.33
CA PHE A 193 -19.78 -10.95 2.88
C PHE A 193 -18.38 -10.39 3.16
N ILE A 194 -18.27 -9.07 3.07
CA ILE A 194 -17.13 -8.28 3.54
C ILE A 194 -17.72 -7.19 4.43
N GLU A 195 -17.22 -7.03 5.64
CA GLU A 195 -17.70 -6.02 6.58
C GLU A 195 -16.54 -5.13 7.04
N VAL A 196 -16.68 -3.82 6.88
CA VAL A 196 -15.78 -2.80 7.43
C VAL A 196 -16.39 -2.27 8.71
N ARG A 197 -15.76 -2.53 9.85
CA ARG A 197 -16.22 -2.14 11.19
C ARG A 197 -15.38 -1.00 11.71
N PHE A 198 -16.04 0.05 12.16
CA PHE A 198 -15.44 1.15 12.89
C PHE A 198 -15.77 1.01 14.37
N ILE A 199 -14.81 0.64 15.19
CA ILE A 199 -15.01 0.25 16.59
C ILE A 199 -14.23 1.22 17.49
N PRO A 200 -14.88 2.23 18.12
CA PRO A 200 -14.23 3.06 19.10
C PRO A 200 -13.73 2.22 20.29
N GLN A 201 -12.46 2.34 20.58
CA GLN A 201 -11.85 1.69 21.76
C GLN A 201 -11.91 2.64 22.97
N ASN A 202 -11.68 3.91 22.71
CA ASN A 202 -11.75 4.99 23.69
C ASN A 202 -11.85 6.34 22.95
N MET A 203 -11.74 7.46 23.69
CA MET A 203 -11.82 8.81 23.13
C MET A 203 -10.68 9.17 22.15
N ARG A 204 -9.62 8.36 22.05
CA ARG A 204 -8.43 8.64 21.23
C ARG A 204 -8.13 7.55 20.20
N GLU A 205 -8.81 6.43 20.29
CA GLU A 205 -8.49 5.26 19.50
C GLU A 205 -9.73 4.70 18.81
N LEU A 206 -9.65 4.56 17.50
CA LEU A 206 -10.63 3.89 16.66
C LEU A 206 -9.96 2.65 16.04
N LYS A 207 -10.54 1.48 16.30
CA LYS A 207 -10.16 0.24 15.62
C LYS A 207 -10.95 0.13 14.33
N ILE A 208 -10.25 0.01 13.20
CA ILE A 208 -10.85 -0.34 11.91
C ILE A 208 -10.58 -1.81 11.68
N GLN A 209 -11.64 -2.60 11.48
CA GLN A 209 -11.57 -4.04 11.29
C GLN A 209 -12.25 -4.40 9.98
N ILE A 210 -11.59 -5.18 9.13
CA ILE A 210 -12.14 -5.74 7.91
C ILE A 210 -12.33 -7.23 8.15
N VAL A 211 -13.55 -7.72 7.93
CA VAL A 211 -13.95 -9.09 8.18
C VAL A 211 -14.60 -9.64 6.92
N ASP A 212 -14.17 -10.81 6.49
CA ASP A 212 -14.77 -11.55 5.39
C ASP A 212 -14.96 -13.02 5.77
N ASN A 213 -15.77 -13.74 5.01
CA ASN A 213 -15.96 -15.20 5.16
C ASN A 213 -15.36 -16.01 4.01
N GLY A 214 -14.42 -15.46 3.26
CA GLY A 214 -13.73 -16.13 2.15
C GLY A 214 -12.67 -17.15 2.57
N GLY A 215 -12.62 -17.51 3.84
CA GLY A 215 -11.67 -18.48 4.40
C GLY A 215 -10.38 -17.84 4.95
N PRO A 216 -9.56 -18.60 5.68
CA PRO A 216 -8.39 -18.09 6.37
C PRO A 216 -7.28 -17.68 5.40
N ILE A 217 -6.41 -16.79 5.86
CA ILE A 217 -5.13 -16.53 5.21
C ILE A 217 -4.23 -17.76 5.49
N PRO A 218 -3.60 -18.35 4.47
CA PRO A 218 -2.69 -19.49 4.65
C PRO A 218 -1.54 -19.18 5.62
N ASP A 219 -1.14 -20.17 6.43
CA ASP A 219 -0.06 -20.01 7.41
C ASP A 219 1.28 -19.63 6.78
N SER A 220 1.53 -20.08 5.54
CA SER A 220 2.69 -19.69 4.73
C SER A 220 2.77 -18.18 4.50
N ILE A 221 1.62 -17.51 4.33
CA ILE A 221 1.53 -16.06 4.15
C ILE A 221 1.54 -15.35 5.50
N LEU A 222 0.86 -15.88 6.52
CA LEU A 222 0.76 -15.25 7.85
C LEU A 222 2.13 -14.97 8.46
N THR A 223 3.09 -15.89 8.30
CA THR A 223 4.45 -15.75 8.84
C THR A 223 5.20 -14.57 8.22
N ASN A 224 4.84 -14.17 7.01
CA ASN A 224 5.53 -13.15 6.23
C ASN A 224 4.59 -12.04 5.74
N LEU A 225 3.45 -11.85 6.40
CA LEU A 225 2.32 -11.02 5.95
C LEU A 225 2.69 -9.58 5.56
N PHE A 226 3.72 -9.01 6.20
CA PHE A 226 4.20 -7.66 5.95
C PHE A 226 5.56 -7.61 5.25
N GLN A 227 6.01 -8.74 4.72
CA GLN A 227 7.20 -8.77 3.86
C GLN A 227 6.75 -8.57 2.41
N SER A 228 7.52 -7.78 1.67
CA SER A 228 7.25 -7.55 0.25
C SER A 228 7.23 -8.87 -0.53
N TYR A 229 6.35 -8.98 -1.53
CA TYR A 229 6.30 -10.09 -2.50
C TYR A 229 5.73 -11.42 -1.99
N GLN A 230 4.88 -11.41 -0.98
CA GLN A 230 4.18 -12.63 -0.55
C GLN A 230 2.81 -12.73 -1.22
N THR A 231 2.69 -13.59 -2.22
CA THR A 231 1.43 -13.96 -2.87
C THR A 231 1.31 -15.47 -2.96
N GLU A 232 0.11 -16.01 -2.76
CA GLU A 232 -0.19 -17.41 -2.96
C GLU A 232 -1.38 -17.57 -3.92
N GLY A 233 -1.24 -18.41 -4.92
CA GLY A 233 -2.31 -18.77 -5.85
C GLY A 233 -2.68 -17.71 -6.90
N LYS A 234 -1.96 -16.59 -6.98
CA LYS A 234 -2.14 -15.59 -8.03
C LYS A 234 -0.89 -15.51 -8.91
N GLU A 235 -1.05 -15.79 -10.20
CA GLU A 235 0.02 -15.55 -11.18
C GLU A 235 0.37 -14.04 -11.30
N MET A 236 -0.46 -13.15 -10.70
CA MET A 236 -0.38 -11.69 -10.87
C MET A 236 -0.77 -10.88 -9.62
N GLY A 237 -0.45 -11.35 -8.40
CA GLY A 237 -0.66 -10.56 -7.17
C GLY A 237 0.57 -9.74 -6.81
N THR A 238 0.41 -8.48 -6.42
CA THR A 238 1.53 -7.58 -6.11
C THR A 238 2.19 -7.84 -4.75
N GLY A 239 1.57 -8.60 -3.86
CA GLY A 239 2.13 -8.91 -2.54
C GLY A 239 2.42 -7.68 -1.65
N LEU A 240 1.83 -6.51 -1.95
CA LEU A 240 1.99 -5.25 -1.22
C LEU A 240 0.90 -5.07 -0.17
#